data_18eb7cbc87565b54bc566782fca1245f
#
_entry.id   18eb7cbc87565b54bc566782fca1245f
#
_cell.length_a   1.000
_cell.length_b   1.000
_cell.length_c   1.000
_cell.angle_alpha   90.00
_cell.angle_beta   90.00
_cell.angle_gamma   90.00
#
_symmetry.space_group_name_H-M   'P 1'
#
loop_
_entity.id
_entity.type
_entity.pdbx_description
1 polymer ?
#
loop_
_entity_poly.entity_id
_entity_poly.type
_entity_poly.pdbx_seq_one_letter_code
_entity_poly.pdbx_strand_id
1 'polypeptide(L)'
;QPSGDVTTTYDKLIQHYADLHAERIDAAIAQGKAQEILDAYADVTRNTDPASAEAQWASDRIDELVQKFTSLYELSIETVEEFNQVNGADNIKMKNSIVVNAKLNLKLYAALSVILFLFLGCFCAIFLGRLGDFVDYYLYVDKKSGLPNRERCDAMVDRYSTVRLNGQFTVIHIQVDLSGMSRNDGDKALRALGDQLQYVFRTLGFVGYNGAGHFIVLLEDCSIDLARNCIDRLSNLLAKTELAVFGPCVFVGVSNSAKDDAYEIRALLRLAIRRCADAKARQEAENARKAAESSPLKSES
;
A
#
# COMPACT_ATOMS: atom_id res chain seq x y z
N GLN A 1 -26.05 6.95 60.03
CA GLN A 1 -26.25 5.67 59.33
C GLN A 1 -25.54 5.70 58.02
N PRO A 2 -24.46 4.93 57.83
CA PRO A 2 -23.94 4.65 56.49
C PRO A 2 -23.95 3.13 56.30
N SER A 3 -25.09 2.52 55.98
CA SER A 3 -25.13 1.07 55.67
C SER A 3 -25.45 0.76 54.20
N GLY A 4 -25.48 1.77 53.38
CA GLY A 4 -25.80 1.60 51.94
C GLY A 4 -24.58 1.39 51.01
N ASP A 5 -23.38 1.69 51.45
CA ASP A 5 -22.23 1.80 50.53
C ASP A 5 -21.35 0.53 50.46
N VAL A 6 -21.44 -0.34 51.49
CA VAL A 6 -20.60 -1.56 51.53
C VAL A 6 -21.18 -2.67 50.65
N THR A 7 -22.49 -2.80 50.58
CA THR A 7 -23.19 -3.79 49.77
C THR A 7 -23.01 -3.52 48.28
N THR A 8 -23.07 -2.25 47.87
CA THR A 8 -22.82 -1.86 46.43
C THR A 8 -21.39 -2.09 46.00
N THR A 9 -20.41 -2.02 46.89
CA THR A 9 -19.01 -2.30 46.60
C THR A 9 -18.76 -3.81 46.47
N TYR A 10 -19.40 -4.61 47.32
CA TYR A 10 -19.33 -6.06 47.27
C TYR A 10 -19.98 -6.63 46.00
N ASP A 11 -21.14 -6.12 45.62
CA ASP A 11 -21.84 -6.52 44.42
C ASP A 11 -21.03 -6.20 43.15
N LYS A 12 -20.39 -5.02 43.12
CA LYS A 12 -19.48 -4.65 42.01
C LYS A 12 -18.24 -5.57 41.93
N LEU A 13 -17.71 -5.98 43.09
CA LEU A 13 -16.54 -6.87 43.14
C LEU A 13 -16.91 -8.27 42.67
N ILE A 14 -18.09 -8.77 43.07
CA ILE A 14 -18.63 -10.07 42.60
C ILE A 14 -18.91 -10.01 41.13
N GLN A 15 -19.48 -8.91 40.63
CA GLN A 15 -19.75 -8.74 39.20
C GLN A 15 -18.46 -8.69 38.39
N HIS A 16 -17.45 -7.93 38.84
CA HIS A 16 -16.14 -7.88 38.20
C HIS A 16 -15.42 -9.23 38.23
N TYR A 17 -15.55 -9.99 39.31
CA TYR A 17 -15.04 -11.36 39.39
C TYR A 17 -15.74 -12.31 38.40
N ALA A 18 -17.05 -12.18 38.26
CA ALA A 18 -17.83 -12.96 37.30
C ALA A 18 -17.46 -12.62 35.87
N ASP A 19 -17.25 -11.34 35.56
CA ASP A 19 -16.82 -10.87 34.23
C ASP A 19 -15.42 -11.41 33.89
N LEU A 20 -14.46 -11.33 34.81
CA LEU A 20 -13.11 -11.91 34.63
C LEU A 20 -13.15 -13.43 34.46
N HIS A 21 -14.09 -14.11 35.15
CA HIS A 21 -14.26 -15.56 35.00
C HIS A 21 -14.86 -15.91 33.64
N ALA A 22 -15.78 -15.10 33.11
CA ALA A 22 -16.34 -15.24 31.77
C ALA A 22 -15.28 -14.99 30.70
N GLU A 23 -14.49 -13.92 30.83
CA GLU A 23 -13.37 -13.65 29.90
C GLU A 23 -12.32 -14.77 29.89
N ARG A 24 -12.06 -15.39 31.04
CA ARG A 24 -11.16 -16.55 31.14
C ARG A 24 -11.71 -17.78 30.41
N ILE A 25 -13.00 -18.02 30.49
CA ILE A 25 -13.69 -19.12 29.78
C ILE A 25 -13.66 -18.86 28.28
N ASP A 26 -13.94 -17.64 27.86
CA ASP A 26 -13.89 -17.24 26.44
C ASP A 26 -12.47 -17.34 25.85
N ALA A 27 -11.44 -16.97 26.62
CA ALA A 27 -10.05 -17.14 26.25
C ALA A 27 -9.66 -18.62 26.10
N ALA A 28 -10.13 -19.48 27.02
CA ALA A 28 -9.90 -20.91 26.94
C ALA A 28 -10.59 -21.57 25.71
N ILE A 29 -11.79 -21.13 25.38
CA ILE A 29 -12.52 -21.58 24.18
C ILE A 29 -11.79 -21.09 22.91
N ALA A 30 -11.31 -19.84 22.89
CA ALA A 30 -10.57 -19.30 21.77
C ALA A 30 -9.23 -20.04 21.56
N GLN A 31 -8.56 -20.42 22.65
CA GLN A 31 -7.34 -21.25 22.62
C GLN A 31 -7.64 -22.64 22.06
N GLY A 32 -8.73 -23.29 22.49
CA GLY A 32 -9.13 -24.61 21.96
C GLY A 32 -9.39 -24.56 20.45
N LYS A 33 -10.09 -23.52 19.97
CA LYS A 33 -10.32 -23.32 18.54
C LYS A 33 -9.02 -23.03 17.77
N ALA A 34 -8.12 -22.23 18.33
CA ALA A 34 -6.82 -21.97 17.71
C ALA A 34 -5.99 -23.24 17.60
N GLN A 35 -6.02 -24.10 18.62
CA GLN A 35 -5.33 -25.40 18.60
C GLN A 35 -5.93 -26.33 17.54
N GLU A 36 -7.25 -26.39 17.43
CA GLU A 36 -7.95 -27.19 16.40
C GLU A 36 -7.58 -26.72 14.98
N ILE A 37 -7.47 -25.41 14.76
CA ILE A 37 -7.01 -24.85 13.49
C ILE A 37 -5.54 -25.20 13.22
N LEU A 38 -4.67 -25.13 14.23
CA LEU A 38 -3.25 -25.50 14.12
C LEU A 38 -3.11 -27.01 13.81
N ASP A 39 -3.87 -27.86 14.47
CA ASP A 39 -3.86 -29.31 14.23
C ASP A 39 -4.37 -29.63 12.81
N ALA A 40 -5.42 -28.94 12.34
CA ALA A 40 -5.91 -29.06 10.97
C ALA A 40 -4.87 -28.58 9.93
N TYR A 41 -4.13 -27.52 10.23
CA TYR A 41 -3.03 -27.03 9.38
C TYR A 41 -1.82 -27.99 9.40
N ALA A 42 -1.51 -28.60 10.52
CA ALA A 42 -0.45 -29.61 10.63
C ALA A 42 -0.77 -30.87 9.82
N ASP A 43 -2.04 -31.26 9.72
CA ASP A 43 -2.47 -32.36 8.85
C ASP A 43 -2.40 -32.00 7.36
N VAL A 44 -2.71 -30.78 6.98
CA VAL A 44 -2.57 -30.29 5.61
C VAL A 44 -1.09 -30.21 5.18
N THR A 45 -0.21 -29.74 6.05
CA THR A 45 1.23 -29.68 5.77
C THR A 45 1.91 -31.05 5.74
N ARG A 46 1.38 -32.06 6.42
CA ARG A 46 1.87 -33.45 6.31
C ARG A 46 1.54 -34.11 4.97
N ASN A 47 0.50 -33.65 4.29
CA ASN A 47 0.06 -34.21 3.00
C ASN A 47 0.58 -33.43 1.78
N THR A 48 1.20 -32.29 1.95
CA THR A 48 1.90 -31.55 0.89
C THR A 48 3.40 -31.85 0.95
N ASP A 49 3.95 -32.21 -0.20
CA ASP A 49 5.35 -32.63 -0.39
C ASP A 49 6.34 -31.74 0.39
N PRO A 50 7.12 -32.29 1.36
CA PRO A 50 7.95 -31.49 2.25
C PRO A 50 9.23 -30.91 1.59
N ALA A 51 9.29 -30.89 0.27
CA ALA A 51 10.50 -30.54 -0.48
C ALA A 51 10.71 -29.02 -0.69
N SER A 52 9.80 -28.14 -0.27
CA SER A 52 10.05 -26.70 -0.39
C SER A 52 10.63 -26.13 0.91
N ALA A 53 11.81 -25.53 0.84
CA ALA A 53 12.45 -24.82 1.94
C ALA A 53 11.53 -23.74 2.57
N GLU A 54 10.58 -23.24 1.80
CA GLU A 54 9.57 -22.27 2.24
C GLU A 54 8.51 -22.90 3.17
N ALA A 55 8.09 -24.14 2.92
CA ALA A 55 7.13 -24.84 3.77
C ALA A 55 7.75 -25.21 5.13
N GLN A 56 9.02 -25.60 5.13
CA GLN A 56 9.78 -25.87 6.33
C GLN A 56 9.98 -24.62 7.19
N TRP A 57 10.37 -23.50 6.56
CA TRP A 57 10.51 -22.22 7.26
C TRP A 57 9.18 -21.73 7.86
N ALA A 58 8.05 -21.90 7.15
CA ALA A 58 6.73 -21.53 7.65
C ALA A 58 6.31 -22.41 8.84
N SER A 59 6.61 -23.72 8.81
CA SER A 59 6.37 -24.64 9.91
C SER A 59 7.17 -24.26 11.15
N ASP A 60 8.48 -24.04 11.01
CA ASP A 60 9.36 -23.64 12.11
C ASP A 60 8.92 -22.31 12.74
N ARG A 61 8.42 -21.38 11.91
CA ARG A 61 7.94 -20.09 12.41
C ARG A 61 6.62 -20.21 13.18
N ILE A 62 5.74 -21.10 12.75
CA ILE A 62 4.48 -21.40 13.46
C ILE A 62 4.80 -22.05 14.81
N ASP A 63 5.72 -23.01 14.85
CA ASP A 63 6.13 -23.66 16.09
C ASP A 63 6.78 -22.68 17.09
N GLU A 64 7.60 -21.74 16.61
CA GLU A 64 8.15 -20.67 17.44
C GLU A 64 7.06 -19.77 18.02
N LEU A 65 6.05 -19.40 17.22
CA LEU A 65 4.92 -18.59 17.67
C LEU A 65 4.07 -19.35 18.70
N VAL A 66 3.78 -20.62 18.46
CA VAL A 66 3.04 -21.46 19.41
C VAL A 66 3.78 -21.56 20.76
N GLN A 67 5.09 -21.78 20.75
CA GLN A 67 5.90 -21.82 21.98
C GLN A 67 5.84 -20.46 22.72
N LYS A 68 5.96 -19.34 22.02
CA LYS A 68 5.85 -18.01 22.63
C LYS A 68 4.48 -17.76 23.24
N PHE A 69 3.40 -18.15 22.54
CA PHE A 69 2.05 -18.03 23.08
C PHE A 69 1.84 -18.91 24.31
N THR A 70 2.34 -20.14 24.29
CA THR A 70 2.25 -21.07 25.43
C THR A 70 2.99 -20.50 26.64
N SER A 71 4.20 -19.98 26.47
CA SER A 71 4.97 -19.39 27.58
C SER A 71 4.32 -18.12 28.15
N LEU A 72 3.73 -17.27 27.30
CA LEU A 72 2.96 -16.10 27.76
C LEU A 72 1.70 -16.50 28.52
N TYR A 73 1.03 -17.55 28.09
CA TYR A 73 -0.14 -18.07 28.77
C TYR A 73 0.21 -18.67 30.15
N GLU A 74 1.28 -19.48 30.24
CA GLU A 74 1.79 -20.03 31.52
C GLU A 74 2.16 -18.89 32.48
N LEU A 75 2.88 -17.86 31.98
CA LEU A 75 3.24 -16.70 32.79
C LEU A 75 1.98 -15.95 33.30
N SER A 76 0.94 -15.85 32.48
CA SER A 76 -0.32 -15.21 32.88
C SER A 76 -1.07 -16.00 33.98
N ILE A 77 -1.07 -17.32 33.89
CA ILE A 77 -1.63 -18.20 34.93
C ILE A 77 -0.84 -18.07 36.24
N GLU A 78 0.49 -18.14 36.16
CA GLU A 78 1.36 -18.00 37.32
C GLU A 78 1.15 -16.66 38.03
N THR A 79 1.05 -15.56 37.25
CA THR A 79 0.78 -14.23 37.79
C THR A 79 -0.60 -14.15 38.49
N VAL A 80 -1.64 -14.78 37.92
CA VAL A 80 -2.97 -14.85 38.51
C VAL A 80 -2.96 -15.73 39.80
N GLU A 81 -2.21 -16.83 39.80
CA GLU A 81 -2.08 -17.70 40.97
C GLU A 81 -1.29 -17.00 42.10
N GLU A 82 -0.20 -16.31 41.79
CA GLU A 82 0.51 -15.46 42.77
C GLU A 82 -0.39 -14.37 43.34
N PHE A 83 -1.16 -13.67 42.46
CA PHE A 83 -2.12 -12.66 42.89
C PHE A 83 -3.20 -13.24 43.81
N ASN A 84 -3.71 -14.43 43.50
CA ASN A 84 -4.70 -15.14 44.33
C ASN A 84 -4.10 -15.65 45.65
N GLN A 85 -2.82 -16.08 45.67
CA GLN A 85 -2.13 -16.47 46.89
C GLN A 85 -1.85 -15.29 47.82
N VAL A 86 -1.45 -14.14 47.25
CA VAL A 86 -1.22 -12.90 48.00
C VAL A 86 -2.53 -12.29 48.50
N ASN A 87 -3.60 -12.38 47.72
CA ASN A 87 -4.92 -11.84 48.06
C ASN A 87 -5.92 -12.89 48.56
N GLY A 88 -5.42 -14.13 48.86
CA GLY A 88 -6.26 -15.18 49.39
C GLY A 88 -7.05 -14.71 50.62
N ALA A 89 -8.28 -15.16 50.74
CA ALA A 89 -9.35 -14.66 51.61
C ALA A 89 -9.03 -14.49 53.12
N ASP A 90 -7.89 -15.03 53.58
CA ASP A 90 -7.42 -14.89 54.97
C ASP A 90 -6.64 -13.60 55.25
N ASN A 91 -6.18 -12.88 54.22
CA ASN A 91 -5.38 -11.66 54.37
C ASN A 91 -6.20 -10.37 54.31
N ILE A 92 -7.49 -10.42 54.01
CA ILE A 92 -8.40 -9.27 54.16
C ILE A 92 -8.96 -9.22 55.58
N LYS A 93 -8.09 -9.27 56.57
CA LYS A 93 -8.40 -8.67 57.88
C LYS A 93 -8.31 -7.16 57.65
N MET A 94 -9.45 -6.50 57.44
CA MET A 94 -9.53 -5.05 57.53
C MET A 94 -9.05 -4.59 58.90
N LYS A 95 -7.75 -4.47 59.07
CA LYS A 95 -7.15 -3.71 60.13
C LYS A 95 -7.21 -2.25 59.72
N ASN A 96 -8.23 -1.57 60.24
CA ASN A 96 -8.42 -0.12 60.16
C ASN A 96 -8.40 0.46 58.78
N SER A 97 -9.53 0.91 58.32
CA SER A 97 -9.60 1.82 57.18
C SER A 97 -8.70 3.03 57.44
N ILE A 98 -7.51 3.01 56.95
CA ILE A 98 -6.73 4.22 56.79
C ILE A 98 -7.52 5.00 55.73
N VAL A 99 -8.38 5.91 56.18
CA VAL A 99 -8.97 6.94 55.36
C VAL A 99 -7.77 7.81 54.96
N VAL A 100 -7.08 7.42 53.92
CA VAL A 100 -6.16 8.30 53.24
C VAL A 100 -7.04 9.38 52.62
N ASN A 101 -7.21 10.46 53.37
CA ASN A 101 -7.72 11.71 52.83
C ASN A 101 -6.66 12.27 51.89
N ALA A 102 -6.40 11.55 50.82
CA ALA A 102 -5.78 12.11 49.66
C ALA A 102 -6.75 13.19 49.19
N LYS A 103 -6.45 14.44 49.48
CA LYS A 103 -7.07 15.58 48.81
C LYS A 103 -6.70 15.50 47.35
N LEU A 104 -7.19 14.48 46.66
CA LEU A 104 -7.09 14.37 45.23
C LEU A 104 -7.78 15.59 44.64
N ASN A 105 -6.99 16.47 44.09
CA ASN A 105 -7.51 17.66 43.46
C ASN A 105 -8.13 17.22 42.11
N LEU A 106 -9.36 16.63 42.22
CA LEU A 106 -10.08 15.99 41.11
C LEU A 106 -10.14 16.91 39.89
N LYS A 107 -10.25 18.24 40.15
CA LYS A 107 -10.24 19.25 39.10
C LYS A 107 -8.89 19.31 38.36
N LEU A 108 -7.78 19.16 39.08
CA LEU A 108 -6.43 19.14 38.46
C LEU A 108 -6.23 17.89 37.60
N TYR A 109 -6.65 16.73 38.13
CA TYR A 109 -6.54 15.48 37.37
C TYR A 109 -7.46 15.44 36.14
N ALA A 110 -8.67 15.98 36.29
CA ALA A 110 -9.59 16.14 35.15
C ALA A 110 -9.00 17.07 34.07
N ALA A 111 -8.43 18.20 34.46
CA ALA A 111 -7.78 19.11 33.53
C ALA A 111 -6.55 18.44 32.84
N LEU A 112 -5.74 17.74 33.63
CA LEU A 112 -4.58 17.02 33.11
C LEU A 112 -4.97 15.90 32.12
N SER A 113 -6.04 15.17 32.44
CA SER A 113 -6.55 14.13 31.54
C SER A 113 -7.08 14.69 30.24
N VAL A 114 -7.81 15.82 30.27
CA VAL A 114 -8.28 16.49 29.04
C VAL A 114 -7.11 16.92 28.17
N ILE A 115 -6.07 17.52 28.76
CA ILE A 115 -4.86 17.92 28.05
C ILE A 115 -4.16 16.69 27.44
N LEU A 116 -4.02 15.62 28.20
CA LEU A 116 -3.40 14.37 27.73
C LEU A 116 -4.18 13.77 26.55
N PHE A 117 -5.52 13.70 26.65
CA PHE A 117 -6.36 13.19 25.55
C PHE A 117 -6.33 14.08 24.32
N LEU A 118 -6.22 15.40 24.48
CA LEU A 118 -6.01 16.32 23.37
C LEU A 118 -4.68 16.06 22.67
N PHE A 119 -3.59 15.93 23.42
CA PHE A 119 -2.28 15.60 22.85
C PHE A 119 -2.29 14.25 22.16
N LEU A 120 -2.87 13.22 22.80
CA LEU A 120 -2.97 11.88 22.24
C LEU A 120 -3.81 11.88 20.96
N GLY A 121 -4.94 12.59 20.94
CA GLY A 121 -5.81 12.73 19.78
C GLY A 121 -5.10 13.42 18.61
N CYS A 122 -4.40 14.53 18.86
CA CYS A 122 -3.59 15.20 17.83
C CYS A 122 -2.47 14.30 17.32
N PHE A 123 -1.76 13.61 18.20
CA PHE A 123 -0.71 12.67 17.83
C PHE A 123 -1.26 11.53 16.97
N CYS A 124 -2.37 10.91 17.38
CA CYS A 124 -3.02 9.86 16.59
C CYS A 124 -3.48 10.35 15.22
N ALA A 125 -4.07 11.56 15.15
CA ALA A 125 -4.52 12.13 13.88
C ALA A 125 -3.34 12.35 12.91
N ILE A 126 -2.22 12.91 13.39
CA ILE A 126 -1.01 13.12 12.58
C ILE A 126 -0.40 11.79 12.19
N PHE A 127 -0.31 10.85 13.13
CA PHE A 127 0.29 9.53 12.90
C PHE A 127 -0.53 8.72 11.88
N LEU A 128 -1.86 8.68 12.03
CA LEU A 128 -2.75 7.98 11.09
C LEU A 128 -2.71 8.62 9.69
N GLY A 129 -2.65 9.95 9.61
CA GLY A 129 -2.48 10.65 8.33
C GLY A 129 -1.16 10.27 7.65
N ARG A 130 -0.06 10.30 8.39
CA ARG A 130 1.26 9.90 7.86
C ARG A 130 1.33 8.42 7.51
N LEU A 131 0.69 7.57 8.31
CA LEU A 131 0.61 6.14 8.03
C LEU A 131 -0.18 5.87 6.74
N GLY A 132 -1.29 6.60 6.52
CA GLY A 132 -2.05 6.55 5.27
C GLY A 132 -1.20 6.93 4.06
N ASP A 133 -0.52 8.06 4.11
CA ASP A 133 0.40 8.51 3.05
C ASP A 133 1.51 7.48 2.76
N PHE A 134 2.04 6.88 3.82
CA PHE A 134 3.08 5.85 3.72
C PHE A 134 2.56 4.55 3.08
N VAL A 135 1.39 4.10 3.50
CA VAL A 135 0.72 2.91 2.93
C VAL A 135 0.38 3.16 1.46
N ASP A 136 -0.18 4.33 1.13
CA ASP A 136 -0.49 4.71 -0.25
C ASP A 136 0.78 4.75 -1.12
N TYR A 137 1.88 5.31 -0.59
CA TYR A 137 3.16 5.32 -1.30
C TYR A 137 3.70 3.91 -1.55
N TYR A 138 3.63 3.01 -0.55
CA TYR A 138 4.13 1.64 -0.70
C TYR A 138 3.28 0.76 -1.60
N LEU A 139 1.96 0.91 -1.55
CA LEU A 139 1.02 0.08 -2.31
C LEU A 139 0.80 0.59 -3.74
N TYR A 140 0.79 1.91 -3.93
CA TYR A 140 0.34 2.50 -5.20
C TYR A 140 1.42 3.22 -5.99
N VAL A 141 2.67 3.23 -5.53
CA VAL A 141 3.79 3.80 -6.28
C VAL A 141 4.76 2.71 -6.73
N ASP A 142 5.08 2.71 -8.01
CA ASP A 142 6.11 1.83 -8.56
C ASP A 142 7.51 2.34 -8.18
N LYS A 143 8.33 1.47 -7.60
CA LYS A 143 9.66 1.82 -7.09
C LYS A 143 10.66 2.18 -8.19
N LYS A 144 10.45 1.67 -9.40
CA LYS A 144 11.35 1.88 -10.54
C LYS A 144 11.10 3.24 -11.19
N SER A 145 9.86 3.54 -11.50
CA SER A 145 9.48 4.79 -12.16
C SER A 145 9.21 5.93 -11.19
N GLY A 146 8.87 5.64 -9.92
CA GLY A 146 8.43 6.62 -8.93
C GLY A 146 7.04 7.20 -9.19
N LEU A 147 6.31 6.63 -10.12
CA LEU A 147 4.95 7.02 -10.50
C LEU A 147 3.90 6.07 -9.92
N PRO A 148 2.62 6.46 -9.86
CA PRO A 148 1.52 5.56 -9.60
C PRO A 148 1.63 4.27 -10.41
N ASN A 149 1.50 3.14 -9.73
CA ASN A 149 1.64 1.82 -10.34
C ASN A 149 0.41 1.42 -11.15
N ARG A 150 0.45 0.19 -11.70
CA ARG A 150 -0.62 -0.36 -12.54
C ARG A 150 -1.98 -0.35 -11.84
N GLU A 151 -2.05 -0.74 -10.57
CA GLU A 151 -3.31 -0.79 -9.82
C GLU A 151 -3.95 0.60 -9.73
N ARG A 152 -3.13 1.62 -9.52
CA ARG A 152 -3.60 3.01 -9.49
C ARG A 152 -4.01 3.49 -10.89
N CYS A 153 -3.30 3.06 -11.95
CA CYS A 153 -3.70 3.33 -13.33
C CYS A 153 -5.08 2.72 -13.64
N ASP A 154 -5.27 1.45 -13.31
CA ASP A 154 -6.53 0.73 -13.52
C ASP A 154 -7.69 1.39 -12.74
N ALA A 155 -7.46 1.75 -11.47
CA ALA A 155 -8.44 2.47 -10.65
C ALA A 155 -8.84 3.83 -11.25
N MET A 156 -7.87 4.56 -11.83
CA MET A 156 -8.16 5.83 -12.51
C MET A 156 -8.94 5.61 -13.80
N VAL A 157 -8.59 4.63 -14.61
CA VAL A 157 -9.37 4.27 -15.82
C VAL A 157 -10.79 3.85 -15.45
N ASP A 158 -10.96 3.06 -14.38
CA ASP A 158 -12.28 2.64 -13.91
C ASP A 158 -13.12 3.82 -13.41
N ARG A 159 -12.50 4.76 -12.70
CA ARG A 159 -13.16 6.00 -12.26
C ARG A 159 -13.74 6.77 -13.44
N TYR A 160 -12.99 6.90 -14.53
CA TYR A 160 -13.48 7.61 -15.74
C TYR A 160 -14.39 6.73 -16.62
N SER A 161 -14.40 5.42 -16.44
CA SER A 161 -15.27 4.52 -17.20
C SER A 161 -16.74 4.60 -16.79
N THR A 162 -17.01 5.09 -15.58
CA THR A 162 -18.37 5.27 -15.06
C THR A 162 -19.01 6.59 -15.49
N VAL A 163 -18.23 7.50 -16.08
CA VAL A 163 -18.66 8.83 -16.47
C VAL A 163 -18.44 9.02 -17.98
N ARG A 164 -19.45 9.53 -18.68
CA ARG A 164 -19.24 9.98 -20.06
C ARG A 164 -18.31 11.19 -20.03
N LEU A 165 -17.20 11.11 -20.75
CA LEU A 165 -16.23 12.19 -20.83
C LEU A 165 -16.87 13.40 -21.52
N ASN A 166 -17.06 14.47 -20.76
CA ASN A 166 -17.55 15.72 -21.28
C ASN A 166 -16.36 16.64 -21.56
N GLY A 167 -16.38 17.33 -22.72
CA GLY A 167 -15.32 18.27 -23.08
C GLY A 167 -14.11 17.63 -23.75
N GLN A 168 -12.96 18.27 -23.61
CA GLN A 168 -11.71 17.85 -24.25
C GLN A 168 -10.90 16.98 -23.28
N PHE A 169 -11.02 15.69 -23.44
CA PHE A 169 -10.22 14.73 -22.67
C PHE A 169 -9.14 14.13 -23.56
N THR A 170 -7.89 14.16 -23.11
CA THR A 170 -6.75 13.62 -23.85
C THR A 170 -6.10 12.48 -23.09
N VAL A 171 -5.86 11.37 -23.79
CA VAL A 171 -5.11 10.23 -23.30
C VAL A 171 -3.80 10.12 -24.08
N ILE A 172 -2.70 10.03 -23.35
CA ILE A 172 -1.39 9.81 -23.93
C ILE A 172 -0.88 8.45 -23.41
N HIS A 173 -0.49 7.59 -24.31
CA HIS A 173 0.20 6.34 -23.99
C HIS A 173 1.65 6.45 -24.47
N ILE A 174 2.58 6.15 -23.57
CA ILE A 174 4.02 6.22 -23.84
C ILE A 174 4.61 4.84 -23.60
N GLN A 175 5.38 4.36 -24.55
CA GLN A 175 6.12 3.11 -24.43
C GLN A 175 7.61 3.38 -24.54
N VAL A 176 8.37 2.83 -23.60
CA VAL A 176 9.83 2.83 -23.64
C VAL A 176 10.31 1.45 -24.06
N ASP A 177 11.15 1.40 -25.06
CA ASP A 177 11.83 0.17 -25.46
C ASP A 177 13.12 0.01 -24.64
N LEU A 178 13.10 -0.95 -23.74
CA LEU A 178 14.24 -1.28 -22.87
C LEU A 178 15.08 -2.44 -23.44
N SER A 179 14.77 -2.87 -24.66
CA SER A 179 15.50 -3.96 -25.32
C SER A 179 16.97 -3.56 -25.55
N GLY A 180 17.89 -4.41 -25.09
CA GLY A 180 19.33 -4.15 -25.19
C GLY A 180 19.93 -3.35 -24.03
N MET A 181 19.14 -2.88 -23.07
CA MET A 181 19.64 -2.23 -21.85
C MET A 181 19.93 -3.24 -20.74
N SER A 182 20.93 -2.95 -19.91
CA SER A 182 21.09 -3.67 -18.66
C SER A 182 19.90 -3.38 -17.73
N ARG A 183 19.60 -4.28 -16.79
CA ARG A 183 18.50 -4.08 -15.83
C ARG A 183 18.65 -2.77 -15.04
N ASN A 184 19.87 -2.45 -14.64
CA ASN A 184 20.15 -1.25 -13.87
C ASN A 184 19.96 0.03 -14.71
N ASP A 185 20.38 0.02 -15.96
CA ASP A 185 20.21 1.16 -16.86
C ASP A 185 18.75 1.34 -17.28
N GLY A 186 18.03 0.23 -17.48
CA GLY A 186 16.58 0.26 -17.72
C GLY A 186 15.82 0.85 -16.54
N ASP A 187 16.14 0.49 -15.30
CA ASP A 187 15.51 1.05 -14.10
C ASP A 187 15.83 2.55 -13.93
N LYS A 188 17.07 2.99 -14.25
CA LYS A 188 17.44 4.41 -14.28
C LYS A 188 16.68 5.18 -15.36
N ALA A 189 16.56 4.60 -16.55
CA ALA A 189 15.82 5.20 -17.67
C ALA A 189 14.33 5.37 -17.32
N LEU A 190 13.71 4.36 -16.72
CA LEU A 190 12.32 4.45 -16.25
C LEU A 190 12.13 5.53 -15.20
N ARG A 191 13.09 5.65 -14.25
CA ARG A 191 13.05 6.67 -13.22
C ARG A 191 13.18 8.07 -13.81
N ALA A 192 14.17 8.28 -14.65
CA ALA A 192 14.40 9.57 -15.30
C ALA A 192 13.20 9.99 -16.15
N LEU A 193 12.61 9.07 -16.91
CA LEU A 193 11.40 9.36 -17.68
C LEU A 193 10.21 9.65 -16.75
N GLY A 194 10.03 8.89 -15.68
CA GLY A 194 8.97 9.11 -14.69
C GLY A 194 9.05 10.51 -14.08
N ASP A 195 10.23 10.95 -13.69
CA ASP A 195 10.48 12.29 -13.13
C ASP A 195 10.16 13.39 -14.16
N GLN A 196 10.53 13.22 -15.43
CA GLN A 196 10.22 14.18 -16.50
C GLN A 196 8.72 14.20 -16.82
N LEU A 197 8.07 13.04 -16.88
CA LEU A 197 6.62 12.97 -17.07
C LEU A 197 5.87 13.67 -15.93
N GLN A 198 6.28 13.44 -14.70
CA GLN A 198 5.71 14.12 -13.55
C GLN A 198 5.94 15.63 -13.62
N TYR A 199 7.12 16.07 -14.02
CA TYR A 199 7.43 17.49 -14.16
C TYR A 199 6.56 18.19 -15.22
N VAL A 200 6.33 17.53 -16.37
CA VAL A 200 5.57 18.12 -17.48
C VAL A 200 4.07 18.08 -17.25
N PHE A 201 3.54 16.96 -16.71
CA PHE A 201 2.10 16.70 -16.71
C PHE A 201 1.44 16.76 -15.32
N ARG A 202 2.19 16.90 -14.22
CA ARG A 202 1.67 16.88 -12.84
C ARG A 202 0.50 17.83 -12.59
N THR A 203 0.56 19.02 -13.18
CA THR A 203 -0.46 20.06 -12.99
C THR A 203 -1.65 19.93 -13.97
N LEU A 204 -1.52 19.08 -14.98
CA LEU A 204 -2.50 18.92 -16.05
C LEU A 204 -3.38 17.68 -15.89
N GLY A 205 -2.91 16.67 -15.14
CA GLY A 205 -3.69 15.47 -14.97
C GLY A 205 -2.93 14.33 -14.29
N PHE A 206 -3.43 13.12 -14.48
CA PHE A 206 -2.87 11.91 -13.92
C PHE A 206 -1.74 11.36 -14.78
N VAL A 207 -0.66 10.94 -14.14
CA VAL A 207 0.47 10.24 -14.76
C VAL A 207 0.71 8.96 -14.00
N GLY A 208 0.80 7.83 -14.69
CA GLY A 208 1.03 6.53 -14.06
C GLY A 208 1.87 5.59 -14.91
N TYR A 209 2.47 4.60 -14.26
CA TYR A 209 3.27 3.55 -14.87
C TYR A 209 2.51 2.22 -14.88
N ASN A 210 2.19 1.73 -16.06
CA ASN A 210 1.39 0.51 -16.25
C ASN A 210 2.23 -0.78 -16.33
N GLY A 211 3.52 -0.70 -16.01
CA GLY A 211 4.44 -1.84 -16.12
C GLY A 211 5.05 -2.02 -17.51
N ALA A 212 6.10 -2.83 -17.61
CA ALA A 212 6.77 -3.22 -18.85
C ALA A 212 7.17 -2.03 -19.78
N GLY A 213 7.54 -0.89 -19.20
CA GLY A 213 7.91 0.31 -19.97
C GLY A 213 6.72 1.13 -20.48
N HIS A 214 5.49 0.84 -20.06
CA HIS A 214 4.29 1.55 -20.48
C HIS A 214 3.86 2.60 -19.47
N PHE A 215 3.63 3.82 -19.93
CA PHE A 215 3.13 4.93 -19.14
C PHE A 215 1.80 5.42 -19.69
N ILE A 216 0.93 5.85 -18.79
CA ILE A 216 -0.40 6.39 -19.15
C ILE A 216 -0.50 7.77 -18.56
N VAL A 217 -0.93 8.74 -19.39
CA VAL A 217 -1.24 10.10 -18.97
C VAL A 217 -2.68 10.39 -19.32
N LEU A 218 -3.45 10.83 -18.34
CA LEU A 218 -4.86 11.18 -18.48
C LEU A 218 -5.02 12.67 -18.19
N LEU A 219 -5.44 13.44 -19.17
CA LEU A 219 -5.54 14.89 -19.10
C LEU A 219 -6.99 15.34 -19.25
N GLU A 220 -7.54 15.93 -18.21
CA GLU A 220 -8.87 16.56 -18.24
C GLU A 220 -8.76 17.95 -18.86
N ASP A 221 -9.81 18.37 -19.55
CA ASP A 221 -9.94 19.69 -20.18
C ASP A 221 -8.71 20.11 -21.01
N CYS A 222 -8.06 19.14 -21.63
CA CYS A 222 -6.84 19.32 -22.39
C CYS A 222 -7.08 19.13 -23.89
N SER A 223 -6.83 20.20 -24.67
CA SER A 223 -6.90 20.13 -26.13
C SER A 223 -5.74 19.29 -26.70
N ILE A 224 -5.95 18.78 -27.90
CA ILE A 224 -4.90 18.01 -28.61
C ILE A 224 -3.64 18.84 -28.84
N ASP A 225 -3.79 20.15 -29.09
CA ASP A 225 -2.66 21.04 -29.36
C ASP A 225 -1.85 21.32 -28.07
N LEU A 226 -2.53 21.49 -26.94
CA LEU A 226 -1.85 21.61 -25.65
C LEU A 226 -1.10 20.31 -25.30
N ALA A 227 -1.74 19.16 -25.52
CA ALA A 227 -1.10 17.87 -25.30
C ALA A 227 0.15 17.68 -26.18
N ARG A 228 0.10 18.10 -27.46
CA ARG A 228 1.26 18.07 -28.37
C ARG A 228 2.38 18.97 -27.88
N ASN A 229 2.08 20.20 -27.48
CA ASN A 229 3.07 21.11 -26.94
C ASN A 229 3.77 20.54 -25.68
N CYS A 230 3.01 19.83 -24.84
CA CYS A 230 3.58 19.13 -23.69
C CYS A 230 4.49 17.96 -24.10
N ILE A 231 4.11 17.21 -25.13
CA ILE A 231 4.93 16.13 -25.68
C ILE A 231 6.22 16.67 -26.32
N ASP A 232 6.13 17.76 -27.08
CA ASP A 232 7.31 18.42 -27.65
C ASP A 232 8.26 18.92 -26.56
N ARG A 233 7.70 19.50 -25.49
CA ARG A 233 8.46 19.89 -24.31
C ARG A 233 9.13 18.70 -23.65
N LEU A 234 8.40 17.58 -23.47
CA LEU A 234 8.94 16.34 -22.94
C LEU A 234 10.09 15.82 -23.83
N SER A 235 9.91 15.77 -25.13
CA SER A 235 10.93 15.34 -26.09
C SER A 235 12.19 16.19 -25.99
N ASN A 236 12.04 17.50 -25.87
CA ASN A 236 13.17 18.43 -25.70
C ASN A 236 13.89 18.25 -24.37
N LEU A 237 13.18 17.88 -23.31
CA LEU A 237 13.78 17.58 -22.01
C LEU A 237 14.51 16.24 -22.05
N LEU A 238 13.92 15.21 -22.67
CA LEU A 238 14.56 13.89 -22.81
C LEU A 238 15.83 13.98 -23.66
N ALA A 239 15.85 14.78 -24.70
CA ALA A 239 17.06 14.99 -25.52
C ALA A 239 18.22 15.63 -24.73
N LYS A 240 17.97 16.30 -23.61
CA LYS A 240 18.97 16.92 -22.74
C LYS A 240 19.37 16.07 -21.55
N THR A 241 18.73 14.92 -21.36
CA THR A 241 19.00 14.01 -20.24
C THR A 241 19.91 12.87 -20.67
N GLU A 242 20.39 12.11 -19.70
CA GLU A 242 21.18 10.88 -19.95
C GLU A 242 20.43 9.84 -20.81
N LEU A 243 19.11 9.96 -20.91
CA LEU A 243 18.29 9.14 -21.82
C LEU A 243 18.64 9.34 -23.30
N ALA A 244 19.17 10.50 -23.68
CA ALA A 244 19.65 10.75 -25.04
C ALA A 244 20.81 9.81 -25.44
N VAL A 245 21.56 9.32 -24.47
CA VAL A 245 22.69 8.38 -24.69
C VAL A 245 22.18 7.00 -25.11
N PHE A 246 20.95 6.61 -24.69
CA PHE A 246 20.37 5.30 -25.00
C PHE A 246 19.61 5.26 -26.35
N GLY A 247 19.55 6.38 -27.06
CA GLY A 247 18.88 6.50 -28.35
C GLY A 247 17.36 6.66 -28.26
N PRO A 248 16.67 6.81 -29.40
CA PRO A 248 15.22 7.04 -29.46
C PRO A 248 14.46 5.75 -29.15
N CYS A 249 14.22 5.50 -27.89
CA CYS A 249 13.50 4.33 -27.41
C CYS A 249 12.12 4.67 -26.84
N VAL A 250 11.66 5.92 -27.04
CA VAL A 250 10.38 6.39 -26.48
C VAL A 250 9.38 6.60 -27.61
N PHE A 251 8.25 5.88 -27.55
CA PHE A 251 7.17 5.97 -28.52
C PHE A 251 5.94 6.57 -27.83
N VAL A 252 5.23 7.44 -28.55
CA VAL A 252 4.08 8.17 -27.99
C VAL A 252 2.87 8.00 -28.90
N GLY A 253 1.75 7.65 -28.30
CA GLY A 253 0.44 7.63 -28.94
C GLY A 253 -0.51 8.54 -28.19
N VAL A 254 -1.25 9.36 -28.91
CA VAL A 254 -2.18 10.36 -28.36
C VAL A 254 -3.57 10.14 -28.93
N SER A 255 -4.59 10.22 -28.08
CA SER A 255 -5.98 10.26 -28.45
C SER A 255 -6.70 11.40 -27.71
N ASN A 256 -7.70 11.99 -28.35
CA ASN A 256 -8.45 13.09 -27.76
C ASN A 256 -9.95 12.91 -28.07
N SER A 257 -10.81 13.14 -27.08
CA SER A 257 -12.24 12.87 -27.17
C SER A 257 -12.93 13.65 -28.31
N ALA A 258 -12.61 14.90 -28.43
CA ALA A 258 -13.22 15.76 -29.47
C ALA A 258 -12.70 15.45 -30.88
N LYS A 259 -11.38 15.14 -31.01
CA LYS A 259 -10.77 14.86 -32.30
C LYS A 259 -11.14 13.48 -32.83
N ASP A 260 -11.25 12.51 -31.96
CA ASP A 260 -11.43 11.09 -32.29
C ASP A 260 -12.90 10.66 -32.18
N ASP A 261 -13.79 11.59 -31.80
CA ASP A 261 -15.23 11.35 -31.54
C ASP A 261 -15.46 10.15 -30.61
N ALA A 262 -14.62 10.06 -29.58
CA ALA A 262 -14.65 8.97 -28.62
C ALA A 262 -14.79 9.54 -27.20
N TYR A 263 -15.89 9.22 -26.52
CA TYR A 263 -16.23 9.78 -25.21
C TYR A 263 -16.15 8.74 -24.09
N GLU A 264 -15.55 7.60 -24.38
CA GLU A 264 -15.27 6.54 -23.42
C GLU A 264 -13.75 6.41 -23.21
N ILE A 265 -13.32 6.44 -21.94
CA ILE A 265 -11.89 6.36 -21.59
C ILE A 265 -11.21 5.12 -22.17
N ARG A 266 -11.88 3.96 -22.14
CA ARG A 266 -11.33 2.71 -22.66
C ARG A 266 -11.16 2.72 -24.19
N ALA A 267 -12.02 3.44 -24.92
CA ALA A 267 -11.88 3.63 -26.35
C ALA A 267 -10.69 4.54 -26.66
N LEU A 268 -10.57 5.66 -25.96
CA LEU A 268 -9.43 6.57 -26.08
C LEU A 268 -8.12 5.87 -25.77
N LEU A 269 -8.06 5.10 -24.66
CA LEU A 269 -6.86 4.36 -24.28
C LEU A 269 -6.44 3.36 -25.37
N ARG A 270 -7.39 2.61 -25.94
CA ARG A 270 -7.09 1.68 -27.06
C ARG A 270 -6.55 2.42 -28.29
N LEU A 271 -7.11 3.58 -28.62
CA LEU A 271 -6.62 4.40 -29.73
C LEU A 271 -5.20 4.92 -29.47
N ALA A 272 -4.92 5.40 -28.26
CA ALA A 272 -3.59 5.85 -27.86
C ALA A 272 -2.57 4.71 -27.94
N ILE A 273 -2.90 3.53 -27.40
CA ILE A 273 -2.05 2.34 -27.45
C ILE A 273 -1.76 1.95 -28.91
N ARG A 274 -2.80 1.90 -29.75
CA ARG A 274 -2.62 1.56 -31.17
C ARG A 274 -1.71 2.55 -31.88
N ARG A 275 -1.91 3.85 -31.69
CA ARG A 275 -1.07 4.90 -32.29
C ARG A 275 0.37 4.82 -31.81
N CYS A 276 0.60 4.46 -30.57
CA CYS A 276 1.92 4.22 -30.01
C CYS A 276 2.60 3.01 -30.68
N ALA A 277 1.88 1.90 -30.85
CA ALA A 277 2.35 0.74 -31.57
C ALA A 277 2.67 1.02 -33.04
N ASP A 278 1.81 1.79 -33.71
CA ASP A 278 2.04 2.22 -35.10
C ASP A 278 3.30 3.11 -35.23
N ALA A 279 3.54 3.98 -34.22
CA ALA A 279 4.74 4.81 -34.18
C ALA A 279 6.01 3.95 -34.00
N LYS A 280 5.96 2.94 -33.14
CA LYS A 280 7.06 1.98 -32.95
C LYS A 280 7.33 1.21 -34.23
N ALA A 281 6.31 0.64 -34.85
CA ALA A 281 6.46 -0.12 -36.10
C ALA A 281 7.06 0.70 -37.24
N ARG A 282 6.69 1.97 -37.36
CA ARG A 282 7.26 2.89 -38.37
C ARG A 282 8.75 3.13 -38.13
N GLN A 283 9.16 3.34 -36.88
CA GLN A 283 10.57 3.55 -36.52
C GLN A 283 11.40 2.30 -36.78
N GLU A 284 10.87 1.13 -36.44
CA GLU A 284 11.54 -0.16 -36.70
C GLU A 284 11.73 -0.40 -38.22
N ALA A 285 10.70 -0.13 -39.01
CA ALA A 285 10.75 -0.23 -40.45
C ALA A 285 11.77 0.76 -41.09
N GLU A 286 11.82 1.99 -40.57
CA GLU A 286 12.78 2.99 -41.00
C GLU A 286 14.23 2.59 -40.66
N ASN A 287 14.43 2.08 -39.43
CA ASN A 287 15.74 1.60 -39.00
C ASN A 287 16.21 0.39 -39.85
N ALA A 288 15.29 -0.54 -40.12
CA ALA A 288 15.57 -1.68 -40.99
C ALA A 288 15.96 -1.23 -42.42
N ARG A 289 15.28 -0.23 -42.95
CA ARG A 289 15.60 0.34 -44.26
C ARG A 289 17.00 1.01 -44.28
N LYS A 290 17.29 1.83 -43.27
CA LYS A 290 18.62 2.46 -43.14
C LYS A 290 19.72 1.43 -42.98
N ALA A 291 19.50 0.34 -42.24
CA ALA A 291 20.44 -0.76 -42.12
C ALA A 291 20.67 -1.50 -43.44
N ALA A 292 19.62 -1.70 -44.25
CA ALA A 292 19.73 -2.30 -45.57
C ALA A 292 20.50 -1.41 -46.56
N GLU A 293 20.27 -0.10 -46.50
CA GLU A 293 20.99 0.89 -47.35
C GLU A 293 22.47 1.06 -46.94
N SER A 294 22.80 0.85 -45.66
CA SER A 294 24.17 0.95 -45.15
C SER A 294 24.99 -0.31 -45.29
N SER A 295 24.42 -1.44 -45.72
CA SER A 295 25.14 -2.68 -46.01
C SER A 295 25.83 -2.52 -47.39
N PRO A 296 27.18 -2.40 -47.44
CA PRO A 296 27.86 -2.30 -48.73
C PRO A 296 27.62 -3.61 -49.51
N LEU A 297 27.07 -3.45 -50.73
CA LEU A 297 27.11 -4.51 -51.75
C LEU A 297 28.51 -5.12 -51.74
N LYS A 298 28.70 -6.31 -51.19
CA LYS A 298 29.82 -7.15 -51.54
C LYS A 298 29.63 -7.46 -53.02
N SER A 299 30.20 -6.59 -53.86
CA SER A 299 30.41 -6.89 -55.29
C SER A 299 31.26 -8.16 -55.35
N GLU A 300 30.66 -9.20 -55.85
CA GLU A 300 31.35 -10.37 -56.37
C GLU A 300 32.46 -9.90 -57.32
N SER A 301 33.70 -10.27 -57.02
CA SER A 301 34.83 -10.30 -57.97
C SER A 301 35.43 -11.70 -57.91
#